data_6b12155688eb6743300a8b92c4666db1
#
_entry.id   6b12155688eb6743300a8b92c4666db1
#
_cell.length_a   1.000
_cell.length_b   1.000
_cell.length_c   1.000
_cell.angle_alpha   90.00
_cell.angle_beta   90.00
_cell.angle_gamma   90.00
#
_symmetry.space_group_name_H-M   'P 1'
#
loop_
_entity.id
_entity.type
_entity.pdbx_description
1 polymer ?
#
loop_
_entity_poly.entity_id
_entity_poly.type
_entity_poly.pdbx_seq_one_letter_code
_entity_poly.pdbx_strand_id
1 'polypeptide(L)'
;MIFETHAHYDDESFNDDREALIRSLPEKGIGRIINVGASIETTKTTLELAARYDYIYAAVGVHPSDISGLNEETFAWLKEQASLPKTVAIGEIGLDYYWDKEPEVQNAQRYWFRRQMELARETNLPVIIHSRDAAADTMEVMKEVHAEEIPGVIHCYSYSREMAQEFIKMGYYIGVGGVVTFKNAKKLKETVEAIPLERILLETDCPYMAPEPHRGTRNDSSNIPFVIAKIAELKGITAEEVERVTEENAVRLFTKVS
;
A
#
# COMPACT_ATOMS: atom_id res chain seq x y z
N MET A 1 -13.79 -2.34 12.71
CA MET A 1 -12.73 -3.37 12.55
C MET A 1 -11.59 -2.81 11.75
N ILE A 2 -10.37 -3.28 12.00
CA ILE A 2 -9.18 -2.77 11.30
C ILE A 2 -9.20 -3.22 9.83
N PHE A 3 -8.94 -2.28 8.92
CA PHE A 3 -8.71 -2.54 7.52
C PHE A 3 -7.20 -2.38 7.23
N GLU A 4 -6.52 -3.49 6.98
CA GLU A 4 -5.13 -3.56 6.54
C GLU A 4 -5.06 -3.26 5.04
N THR A 5 -4.46 -2.15 4.63
CA THR A 5 -4.47 -1.74 3.22
C THR A 5 -3.24 -2.15 2.43
N HIS A 6 -2.22 -2.72 3.08
CA HIS A 6 -1.00 -3.17 2.39
C HIS A 6 -0.25 -4.26 3.17
N ALA A 7 -0.34 -5.48 2.71
CA ALA A 7 0.31 -6.66 3.28
C ALA A 7 0.84 -7.59 2.18
N HIS A 8 1.91 -8.34 2.48
CA HIS A 8 2.49 -9.35 1.60
C HIS A 8 2.48 -10.73 2.28
N TYR A 9 1.29 -11.27 2.54
CA TYR A 9 1.15 -12.64 3.10
C TYR A 9 1.58 -13.74 2.13
N ASP A 10 1.86 -13.41 0.87
CA ASP A 10 2.50 -14.27 -0.13
C ASP A 10 4.00 -14.46 0.11
N ASP A 11 4.66 -13.59 0.90
CA ASP A 11 6.09 -13.65 1.20
C ASP A 11 6.50 -14.99 1.85
N GLU A 12 7.70 -15.47 1.48
CA GLU A 12 8.24 -16.77 1.95
C GLU A 12 8.42 -16.86 3.47
N SER A 13 8.60 -15.73 4.15
CA SER A 13 8.73 -15.68 5.62
C SER A 13 7.46 -16.18 6.34
N PHE A 14 6.33 -16.28 5.64
CA PHE A 14 5.08 -16.82 6.16
C PHE A 14 4.86 -18.31 5.82
N ASN A 15 5.73 -18.96 5.05
CA ASN A 15 5.48 -20.31 4.55
C ASN A 15 5.12 -21.32 5.63
N ASP A 16 5.76 -21.24 6.79
CA ASP A 16 5.58 -22.22 7.87
C ASP A 16 4.25 -22.09 8.62
N ASP A 17 3.65 -20.88 8.68
CA ASP A 17 2.48 -20.61 9.51
C ASP A 17 1.40 -19.73 8.84
N ARG A 18 1.54 -19.41 7.55
CA ARG A 18 0.66 -18.51 6.80
C ARG A 18 -0.83 -18.79 7.03
N GLU A 19 -1.25 -20.05 6.89
CA GLU A 19 -2.65 -20.41 7.04
C GLU A 19 -3.15 -20.21 8.47
N ALA A 20 -2.37 -20.64 9.46
CA ALA A 20 -2.75 -20.50 10.85
C ALA A 20 -2.83 -19.03 11.26
N LEU A 21 -1.85 -18.24 10.82
CA LEU A 21 -1.81 -16.80 11.06
C LEU A 21 -3.02 -16.11 10.44
N ILE A 22 -3.24 -16.25 9.12
CA ILE A 22 -4.38 -15.62 8.42
C ILE A 22 -5.70 -16.01 9.10
N ARG A 23 -5.95 -17.27 9.42
CA ARG A 23 -7.18 -17.70 10.09
C ARG A 23 -7.39 -17.06 11.46
N SER A 24 -6.32 -16.65 12.16
CA SER A 24 -6.39 -16.03 13.49
C SER A 24 -6.65 -14.52 13.47
N LEU A 25 -6.42 -13.84 12.36
CA LEU A 25 -6.47 -12.37 12.28
C LEU A 25 -7.86 -11.77 12.53
N PRO A 26 -8.98 -12.37 12.07
CA PRO A 26 -10.31 -11.85 12.39
C PRO A 26 -10.61 -11.82 13.90
N GLU A 27 -10.16 -12.81 14.67
CA GLU A 27 -10.28 -12.83 16.12
C GLU A 27 -9.47 -11.73 16.82
N LYS A 28 -8.45 -11.21 16.12
CA LYS A 28 -7.61 -10.08 16.57
C LYS A 28 -8.14 -8.72 16.09
N GLY A 29 -9.36 -8.68 15.52
CA GLY A 29 -9.99 -7.44 15.08
C GLY A 29 -9.65 -6.99 13.66
N ILE A 30 -8.92 -7.79 12.88
CA ILE A 30 -8.61 -7.49 11.46
C ILE A 30 -9.80 -7.93 10.61
N GLY A 31 -10.52 -6.96 10.06
CA GLY A 31 -11.75 -7.22 9.31
C GLY A 31 -11.53 -7.39 7.81
N ARG A 32 -10.55 -6.71 7.25
CA ARG A 32 -10.22 -6.74 5.82
C ARG A 32 -8.72 -6.59 5.61
N ILE A 33 -8.21 -7.24 4.56
CA ILE A 33 -6.80 -7.16 4.16
C ILE A 33 -6.73 -6.99 2.65
N ILE A 34 -5.90 -6.06 2.18
CA ILE A 34 -5.43 -6.06 0.79
C ILE A 34 -4.05 -6.70 0.78
N ASN A 35 -3.95 -7.90 0.20
CA ASN A 35 -2.66 -8.49 -0.12
C ASN A 35 -2.19 -7.90 -1.44
N VAL A 36 -0.93 -7.50 -1.53
CA VAL A 36 -0.43 -6.70 -2.63
C VAL A 36 0.63 -7.46 -3.41
N GLY A 37 0.38 -7.67 -4.71
CA GLY A 37 1.36 -8.25 -5.61
C GLY A 37 2.48 -7.27 -5.93
N ALA A 38 3.73 -7.75 -5.89
CA ALA A 38 4.92 -6.96 -6.20
C ALA A 38 5.63 -7.42 -7.49
N SER A 39 5.29 -8.60 -8.00
CA SER A 39 5.78 -9.18 -9.25
C SER A 39 4.67 -9.98 -9.94
N ILE A 40 4.93 -10.46 -11.15
CA ILE A 40 3.98 -11.37 -11.82
C ILE A 40 3.75 -12.63 -10.98
N GLU A 41 4.80 -13.16 -10.34
CA GLU A 41 4.70 -14.37 -9.53
C GLU A 41 3.94 -14.14 -8.23
N THR A 42 4.30 -13.09 -7.50
CA THR A 42 3.61 -12.74 -6.25
C THR A 42 2.17 -12.31 -6.47
N THR A 43 1.86 -11.69 -7.62
CA THR A 43 0.47 -11.38 -8.01
C THR A 43 -0.37 -12.65 -8.15
N LYS A 44 0.17 -13.76 -8.70
CA LYS A 44 -0.55 -15.04 -8.76
C LYS A 44 -0.90 -15.57 -7.37
N THR A 45 0.09 -15.61 -6.48
CA THR A 45 -0.11 -16.06 -5.08
C THR A 45 -1.09 -15.13 -4.33
N THR A 46 -1.01 -13.83 -4.55
CA THR A 46 -1.95 -12.82 -4.02
C THR A 46 -3.39 -13.13 -4.43
N LEU A 47 -3.62 -13.43 -5.71
CA LEU A 47 -4.94 -13.80 -6.22
C LEU A 47 -5.46 -15.11 -5.61
N GLU A 48 -4.58 -16.11 -5.40
CA GLU A 48 -4.93 -17.36 -4.74
C GLU A 48 -5.36 -17.12 -3.27
N LEU A 49 -4.64 -16.25 -2.54
CA LEU A 49 -5.02 -15.87 -1.18
C LEU A 49 -6.38 -15.15 -1.15
N ALA A 50 -6.60 -14.21 -2.07
CA ALA A 50 -7.88 -13.52 -2.17
C ALA A 50 -9.04 -14.46 -2.53
N ALA A 51 -8.82 -15.44 -3.38
CA ALA A 51 -9.82 -16.45 -3.71
C ALA A 51 -10.15 -17.38 -2.54
N ARG A 52 -9.19 -17.62 -1.64
CA ARG A 52 -9.29 -18.59 -0.54
C ARG A 52 -9.93 -18.02 0.72
N TYR A 53 -9.76 -16.73 1.00
CA TYR A 53 -10.22 -16.07 2.23
C TYR A 53 -11.18 -14.93 1.92
N ASP A 54 -12.37 -14.95 2.51
CA ASP A 54 -13.45 -14.00 2.19
C ASP A 54 -13.07 -12.54 2.46
N TYR A 55 -12.28 -12.29 3.50
CA TYR A 55 -11.87 -10.98 3.96
C TYR A 55 -10.52 -10.48 3.38
N ILE A 56 -9.89 -11.29 2.49
CA ILE A 56 -8.68 -10.90 1.74
C ILE A 56 -9.05 -10.49 0.33
N TYR A 57 -8.51 -9.36 -0.09
CA TYR A 57 -8.62 -8.77 -1.43
C TYR A 57 -7.24 -8.68 -2.06
N ALA A 58 -7.18 -8.54 -3.37
CA ALA A 58 -5.94 -8.45 -4.12
C ALA A 58 -5.70 -7.05 -4.69
N ALA A 59 -4.48 -6.56 -4.60
CA ALA A 59 -3.95 -5.58 -5.52
C ALA A 59 -3.02 -6.27 -6.52
N VAL A 60 -3.13 -5.92 -7.80
CA VAL A 60 -2.34 -6.53 -8.87
C VAL A 60 -1.44 -5.49 -9.53
N GLY A 61 -0.15 -5.79 -9.60
CA GLY A 61 0.82 -4.85 -10.13
C GLY A 61 2.24 -5.41 -10.09
N VAL A 62 3.19 -4.59 -10.51
CA VAL A 62 4.61 -4.93 -10.46
C VAL A 62 5.39 -3.76 -9.87
N HIS A 63 6.06 -4.06 -8.76
CA HIS A 63 6.93 -3.15 -8.03
C HIS A 63 8.09 -2.66 -8.92
N PRO A 64 8.57 -1.43 -8.74
CA PRO A 64 9.65 -0.88 -9.56
C PRO A 64 10.92 -1.74 -9.61
N SER A 65 11.26 -2.48 -8.57
CA SER A 65 12.44 -3.37 -8.58
C SER A 65 12.23 -4.69 -9.35
N ASP A 66 10.99 -5.03 -9.72
CA ASP A 66 10.63 -6.27 -10.42
C ASP A 66 10.17 -6.07 -11.86
N ILE A 67 10.32 -4.86 -12.40
CA ILE A 67 9.88 -4.50 -13.76
C ILE A 67 10.55 -5.30 -14.88
N SER A 68 11.65 -5.99 -14.63
CA SER A 68 12.26 -6.91 -15.59
C SER A 68 11.33 -8.06 -16.00
N GLY A 69 10.33 -8.39 -15.18
CA GLY A 69 9.26 -9.35 -15.49
C GLY A 69 8.15 -8.79 -16.39
N LEU A 70 8.14 -7.47 -16.65
CA LEU A 70 7.13 -6.84 -17.49
C LEU A 70 7.52 -6.82 -18.98
N ASN A 71 6.58 -7.26 -19.78
CA ASN A 71 6.54 -7.13 -21.24
C ASN A 71 5.07 -7.04 -21.68
N GLU A 72 4.77 -6.94 -22.96
CA GLU A 72 3.39 -6.78 -23.43
C GLU A 72 2.50 -7.99 -23.10
N GLU A 73 3.05 -9.20 -23.05
CA GLU A 73 2.29 -10.42 -22.71
C GLU A 73 1.92 -10.44 -21.21
N THR A 74 2.92 -10.22 -20.32
CA THR A 74 2.69 -10.19 -18.86
C THR A 74 1.84 -8.98 -18.45
N PHE A 75 1.95 -7.86 -19.17
CA PHE A 75 1.09 -6.69 -18.94
C PHE A 75 -0.36 -6.96 -19.37
N ALA A 76 -0.59 -7.62 -20.49
CA ALA A 76 -1.92 -8.05 -20.92
C ALA A 76 -2.54 -9.00 -19.89
N TRP A 77 -1.74 -9.92 -19.35
CA TRP A 77 -2.18 -10.80 -18.27
C TRP A 77 -2.59 -10.00 -17.01
N LEU A 78 -1.79 -9.01 -16.57
CA LEU A 78 -2.17 -8.13 -15.44
C LEU A 78 -3.52 -7.44 -15.68
N LYS A 79 -3.77 -6.98 -16.90
CA LYS A 79 -5.04 -6.36 -17.28
C LYS A 79 -6.23 -7.32 -17.14
N GLU A 80 -6.06 -8.59 -17.49
CA GLU A 80 -7.07 -9.61 -17.25
C GLU A 80 -7.34 -9.81 -15.75
N GLN A 81 -6.27 -9.89 -14.94
CA GLN A 81 -6.40 -10.07 -13.48
C GLN A 81 -7.05 -8.86 -12.78
N ALA A 82 -6.85 -7.66 -13.30
CA ALA A 82 -7.51 -6.45 -12.80
C ALA A 82 -9.04 -6.50 -12.89
N SER A 83 -9.59 -7.35 -13.78
CA SER A 83 -11.02 -7.52 -13.95
C SER A 83 -11.69 -8.47 -12.95
N LEU A 84 -10.91 -9.21 -12.15
CA LEU A 84 -11.44 -10.17 -11.19
C LEU A 84 -12.23 -9.48 -10.06
N PRO A 85 -13.27 -10.12 -9.52
CA PRO A 85 -14.15 -9.49 -8.52
C PRO A 85 -13.41 -9.03 -7.25
N LYS A 86 -12.42 -9.80 -6.80
CA LYS A 86 -11.64 -9.49 -5.58
C LYS A 86 -10.36 -8.68 -5.85
N THR A 87 -10.10 -8.29 -7.09
CA THR A 87 -9.06 -7.33 -7.41
C THR A 87 -9.60 -5.91 -7.18
N VAL A 88 -9.04 -5.23 -6.21
CA VAL A 88 -9.54 -3.94 -5.68
C VAL A 88 -8.63 -2.76 -5.97
N ALA A 89 -7.40 -3.00 -6.44
CA ALA A 89 -6.44 -1.94 -6.78
C ALA A 89 -5.42 -2.42 -7.82
N ILE A 90 -4.79 -1.46 -8.51
CA ILE A 90 -3.54 -1.66 -9.25
C ILE A 90 -2.39 -1.26 -8.32
N GLY A 91 -1.56 -2.21 -7.99
CA GLY A 91 -0.44 -2.03 -7.05
C GLY A 91 0.22 -3.38 -6.68
N GLU A 92 1.44 -3.31 -6.24
CA GLU A 92 2.28 -2.16 -5.94
C GLU A 92 2.97 -1.66 -7.20
N ILE A 93 2.91 -0.34 -7.45
CA ILE A 93 3.49 0.28 -8.64
C ILE A 93 4.25 1.55 -8.22
N GLY A 94 5.16 2.04 -9.04
CA GLY A 94 5.83 3.30 -8.72
C GLY A 94 7.31 3.34 -9.05
N LEU A 95 8.11 4.00 -8.18
CA LEU A 95 9.53 4.26 -8.37
C LEU A 95 10.33 3.93 -7.11
N ASP A 96 11.48 3.24 -7.25
CA ASP A 96 12.47 3.00 -6.18
C ASP A 96 13.87 3.34 -6.67
N TYR A 97 14.41 4.47 -6.23
CA TYR A 97 15.76 4.92 -6.55
C TYR A 97 16.76 4.65 -5.42
N TYR A 98 16.30 4.04 -4.35
CA TYR A 98 17.20 3.60 -3.27
C TYR A 98 18.03 2.39 -3.71
N TRP A 99 17.38 1.40 -4.33
CA TRP A 99 18.02 0.20 -4.84
C TRP A 99 18.52 0.37 -6.27
N ASP A 100 17.72 1.01 -7.14
CA ASP A 100 17.96 1.13 -8.57
C ASP A 100 18.49 2.52 -8.93
N LYS A 101 19.81 2.64 -9.03
CA LYS A 101 20.50 3.93 -9.27
C LYS A 101 20.87 4.17 -10.71
N GLU A 102 20.79 3.14 -11.56
CA GLU A 102 21.15 3.23 -12.98
C GLU A 102 20.07 3.97 -13.77
N PRO A 103 20.44 5.01 -14.56
CA PRO A 103 19.47 5.82 -15.30
C PRO A 103 18.58 5.02 -16.24
N GLU A 104 19.09 3.96 -16.85
CA GLU A 104 18.32 3.08 -17.74
C GLU A 104 17.22 2.35 -16.97
N VAL A 105 17.51 1.85 -15.76
CA VAL A 105 16.53 1.19 -14.89
C VAL A 105 15.48 2.19 -14.41
N GLN A 106 15.89 3.38 -13.98
CA GLN A 106 14.98 4.44 -13.58
C GLN A 106 14.06 4.88 -14.72
N ASN A 107 14.56 4.96 -15.95
CA ASN A 107 13.74 5.24 -17.13
C ASN A 107 12.72 4.13 -17.40
N ALA A 108 13.11 2.86 -17.24
CA ALA A 108 12.22 1.73 -17.37
C ALA A 108 11.14 1.72 -16.26
N GLN A 109 11.52 2.04 -15.01
CA GLN A 109 10.55 2.21 -13.91
C GLN A 109 9.52 3.29 -14.25
N ARG A 110 9.95 4.49 -14.71
CA ARG A 110 9.03 5.56 -15.12
C ARG A 110 8.10 5.13 -16.25
N TYR A 111 8.61 4.40 -17.25
CA TYR A 111 7.80 3.87 -18.35
C TYR A 111 6.70 2.92 -17.83
N TRP A 112 7.07 1.91 -17.02
CA TRP A 112 6.13 0.93 -16.52
C TRP A 112 5.19 1.51 -15.45
N PHE A 113 5.63 2.50 -14.68
CA PHE A 113 4.75 3.21 -13.76
C PHE A 113 3.61 3.93 -14.53
N ARG A 114 3.94 4.67 -15.61
CA ARG A 114 2.91 5.28 -16.48
C ARG A 114 1.93 4.24 -17.02
N ARG A 115 2.45 3.14 -17.55
CA ARG A 115 1.62 2.07 -18.12
C ARG A 115 0.64 1.48 -17.09
N GLN A 116 1.10 1.26 -15.86
CA GLN A 116 0.27 0.71 -14.80
C GLN A 116 -0.73 1.76 -14.26
N MET A 117 -0.39 3.04 -14.24
CA MET A 117 -1.34 4.13 -13.95
C MET A 117 -2.46 4.20 -15.01
N GLU A 118 -2.12 4.05 -16.28
CA GLU A 118 -3.10 3.98 -17.38
C GLU A 118 -4.00 2.75 -17.24
N LEU A 119 -3.46 1.60 -16.86
CA LEU A 119 -4.23 0.40 -16.57
C LEU A 119 -5.24 0.65 -15.44
N ALA A 120 -4.86 1.34 -14.37
CA ALA A 120 -5.76 1.70 -13.29
C ALA A 120 -6.93 2.57 -13.79
N ARG A 121 -6.65 3.55 -14.66
CA ARG A 121 -7.69 4.37 -15.32
C ARG A 121 -8.64 3.52 -16.16
N GLU A 122 -8.09 2.65 -17.03
CA GLU A 122 -8.89 1.78 -17.91
C GLU A 122 -9.80 0.82 -17.14
N THR A 123 -9.33 0.35 -15.98
CA THR A 123 -10.07 -0.61 -15.14
C THR A 123 -10.91 0.06 -14.05
N ASN A 124 -10.80 1.39 -13.94
CA ASN A 124 -11.46 2.18 -12.89
C ASN A 124 -11.14 1.68 -11.47
N LEU A 125 -9.88 1.28 -11.24
CA LEU A 125 -9.36 0.84 -9.97
C LEU A 125 -8.46 1.92 -9.33
N PRO A 126 -8.43 2.04 -7.99
CA PRO A 126 -7.46 2.87 -7.31
C PRO A 126 -6.05 2.28 -7.43
N VAL A 127 -5.05 3.11 -7.17
CA VAL A 127 -3.63 2.70 -7.20
C VAL A 127 -3.01 2.67 -5.81
N ILE A 128 -2.07 1.74 -5.61
CA ILE A 128 -1.18 1.68 -4.44
C ILE A 128 0.24 2.00 -4.95
N ILE A 129 0.73 3.18 -4.58
CA ILE A 129 1.98 3.74 -5.12
C ILE A 129 3.12 3.59 -4.12
N HIS A 130 4.17 2.90 -4.56
CA HIS A 130 5.50 2.89 -3.95
C HIS A 130 6.31 4.10 -4.43
N SER A 131 6.96 4.78 -3.50
CA SER A 131 7.89 5.84 -3.85
C SER A 131 9.03 5.91 -2.83
N ARG A 132 10.26 5.61 -3.28
CA ARG A 132 11.43 5.62 -2.41
C ARG A 132 12.60 6.33 -3.07
N ASP A 133 13.10 7.40 -2.43
CA ASP A 133 14.13 8.30 -2.95
C ASP A 133 13.82 8.88 -4.35
N ALA A 134 12.53 8.93 -4.74
CA ALA A 134 12.03 9.27 -6.06
C ALA A 134 10.88 10.31 -6.05
N ALA A 135 10.72 11.09 -4.97
CA ALA A 135 9.56 11.95 -4.76
C ALA A 135 9.26 12.92 -5.92
N ALA A 136 10.31 13.53 -6.49
CA ALA A 136 10.15 14.49 -7.60
C ALA A 136 9.64 13.80 -8.87
N ASP A 137 10.28 12.70 -9.26
CA ASP A 137 9.91 11.94 -10.46
C ASP A 137 8.56 11.25 -10.30
N THR A 138 8.24 10.78 -9.08
CA THR A 138 6.89 10.25 -8.77
C THR A 138 5.83 11.32 -9.02
N MET A 139 6.04 12.53 -8.50
CA MET A 139 5.12 13.65 -8.71
C MET A 139 5.04 14.07 -10.18
N GLU A 140 6.15 14.05 -10.91
CA GLU A 140 6.20 14.36 -12.34
C GLU A 140 5.38 13.36 -13.14
N VAL A 141 5.62 12.06 -12.97
CA VAL A 141 4.85 11.00 -13.64
C VAL A 141 3.36 11.10 -13.31
N MET A 142 3.03 11.30 -12.04
CA MET A 142 1.63 11.45 -11.63
C MET A 142 0.94 12.64 -12.31
N LYS A 143 1.62 13.77 -12.48
CA LYS A 143 1.09 14.92 -13.23
C LYS A 143 0.95 14.64 -14.72
N GLU A 144 1.93 13.99 -15.34
CA GLU A 144 1.89 13.62 -16.76
C GLU A 144 0.69 12.73 -17.10
N VAL A 145 0.33 11.82 -16.21
CA VAL A 145 -0.80 10.90 -16.40
C VAL A 145 -2.12 11.42 -15.84
N HIS A 146 -2.21 12.68 -15.43
CA HIS A 146 -3.41 13.23 -14.79
C HIS A 146 -3.93 12.38 -13.64
N ALA A 147 -3.05 12.09 -12.68
CA ALA A 147 -3.33 11.19 -11.56
C ALA A 147 -4.40 11.71 -10.61
N GLU A 148 -4.76 12.98 -10.66
CA GLU A 148 -5.93 13.56 -9.96
C GLU A 148 -7.27 12.92 -10.37
N GLU A 149 -7.30 12.23 -11.52
CA GLU A 149 -8.46 11.47 -11.99
C GLU A 149 -8.42 9.99 -11.54
N ILE A 150 -7.32 9.53 -10.96
CA ILE A 150 -7.09 8.14 -10.52
C ILE A 150 -6.96 8.13 -8.99
N PRO A 151 -7.96 7.64 -8.24
CA PRO A 151 -7.85 7.59 -6.79
C PRO A 151 -6.71 6.67 -6.35
N GLY A 152 -6.07 6.96 -5.22
CA GLY A 152 -4.97 6.13 -4.78
C GLY A 152 -4.41 6.48 -3.41
N VAL A 153 -3.38 5.73 -3.03
CA VAL A 153 -2.60 5.91 -1.81
C VAL A 153 -1.11 5.91 -2.13
N ILE A 154 -0.38 6.80 -1.48
CA ILE A 154 1.08 6.70 -1.39
C ILE A 154 1.37 5.84 -0.17
N HIS A 155 1.73 4.58 -0.41
CA HIS A 155 1.96 3.63 0.67
C HIS A 155 3.34 3.86 1.32
N CYS A 156 3.51 3.33 2.54
CA CYS A 156 4.74 3.39 3.34
C CYS A 156 5.40 4.79 3.35
N TYR A 157 4.57 5.82 3.55
CA TYR A 157 4.96 7.21 3.36
C TYR A 157 6.15 7.63 4.22
N SER A 158 7.17 8.22 3.60
CA SER A 158 8.43 8.58 4.27
C SER A 158 8.96 9.99 3.97
N TYR A 159 8.25 10.76 3.14
CA TYR A 159 8.66 12.12 2.77
C TYR A 159 8.20 13.20 3.77
N SER A 160 8.32 14.47 3.39
CA SER A 160 7.92 15.59 4.24
C SER A 160 6.41 15.83 4.22
N ARG A 161 5.92 16.57 5.24
CA ARG A 161 4.50 16.97 5.32
C ARG A 161 4.07 17.84 4.13
N GLU A 162 4.96 18.65 3.57
CA GLU A 162 4.68 19.50 2.41
C GLU A 162 4.40 18.64 1.18
N MET A 163 5.20 17.59 0.97
CA MET A 163 4.97 16.63 -0.12
C MET A 163 3.67 15.83 0.09
N ALA A 164 3.35 15.44 1.34
CA ALA A 164 2.07 14.77 1.64
C ALA A 164 0.88 15.67 1.28
N GLN A 165 0.97 16.98 1.57
CA GLN A 165 -0.07 17.94 1.20
C GLN A 165 -0.26 18.05 -0.32
N GLU A 166 0.80 17.96 -1.12
CA GLU A 166 0.68 17.95 -2.59
C GLU A 166 -0.04 16.69 -3.08
N PHE A 167 0.29 15.49 -2.57
CA PHE A 167 -0.43 14.27 -2.90
C PHE A 167 -1.91 14.34 -2.47
N ILE A 168 -2.19 14.89 -1.28
CA ILE A 168 -3.56 15.06 -0.77
C ILE A 168 -4.36 16.03 -1.66
N LYS A 169 -3.77 17.12 -2.18
CA LYS A 169 -4.42 18.02 -3.14
C LYS A 169 -4.81 17.31 -4.43
N MET A 170 -4.06 16.29 -4.84
CA MET A 170 -4.41 15.42 -5.98
C MET A 170 -5.46 14.36 -5.63
N GLY A 171 -5.97 14.33 -4.39
CA GLY A 171 -6.99 13.39 -3.93
C GLY A 171 -6.45 12.13 -3.26
N TYR A 172 -5.13 11.96 -3.15
CA TYR A 172 -4.49 10.76 -2.62
C TYR A 172 -4.58 10.64 -1.10
N TYR A 173 -4.55 9.40 -0.65
CA TYR A 173 -4.35 9.03 0.75
C TYR A 173 -2.87 8.81 1.06
N ILE A 174 -2.54 8.81 2.34
CA ILE A 174 -1.20 8.58 2.88
C ILE A 174 -1.23 7.29 3.71
N GLY A 175 -0.47 6.29 3.29
CA GLY A 175 -0.30 5.03 4.00
C GLY A 175 0.64 5.21 5.20
N VAL A 176 0.19 4.78 6.37
CA VAL A 176 0.93 4.90 7.63
C VAL A 176 1.03 3.54 8.30
N GLY A 177 2.25 3.02 8.36
CA GLY A 177 2.58 1.73 8.97
C GLY A 177 3.45 1.86 10.23
N GLY A 178 4.08 0.74 10.61
CA GLY A 178 4.86 0.59 11.83
C GLY A 178 5.96 1.63 12.06
N VAL A 179 6.50 2.20 10.97
CA VAL A 179 7.54 3.25 11.00
C VAL A 179 7.14 4.46 11.85
N VAL A 180 5.84 4.80 11.93
CA VAL A 180 5.39 5.94 12.75
C VAL A 180 5.73 5.81 14.23
N THR A 181 5.92 4.58 14.71
CA THR A 181 6.31 4.29 16.11
C THR A 181 7.80 4.48 16.38
N PHE A 182 8.65 4.48 15.34
CA PHE A 182 10.10 4.53 15.50
C PHE A 182 10.57 5.86 16.09
N LYS A 183 11.61 5.81 16.93
CA LYS A 183 12.15 7.02 17.60
C LYS A 183 12.65 8.06 16.60
N ASN A 184 13.27 7.62 15.51
CA ASN A 184 13.87 8.48 14.49
C ASN A 184 12.92 8.86 13.33
N ALA A 185 11.66 8.44 13.35
CA ALA A 185 10.68 8.75 12.30
C ALA A 185 10.06 10.16 12.43
N LYS A 186 10.91 11.19 12.64
CA LYS A 186 10.46 12.57 12.89
C LYS A 186 9.58 13.10 11.77
N LYS A 187 10.02 12.98 10.51
CA LYS A 187 9.27 13.48 9.34
C LYS A 187 7.89 12.88 9.23
N LEU A 188 7.76 11.54 9.42
CA LEU A 188 6.47 10.87 9.34
C LEU A 188 5.53 11.31 10.47
N LYS A 189 6.06 11.48 11.70
CA LYS A 189 5.27 11.99 12.84
C LYS A 189 4.74 13.39 12.56
N GLU A 190 5.60 14.31 12.13
CA GLU A 190 5.21 15.67 11.73
C GLU A 190 4.19 15.67 10.60
N THR A 191 4.30 14.73 9.66
CA THR A 191 3.31 14.54 8.59
C THR A 191 1.97 14.10 9.16
N VAL A 192 1.95 13.04 9.99
CA VAL A 192 0.73 12.53 10.62
C VAL A 192 0.03 13.60 11.45
N GLU A 193 0.78 14.40 12.22
CA GLU A 193 0.21 15.54 12.98
C GLU A 193 -0.46 16.57 12.07
N ALA A 194 0.12 16.86 10.91
CA ALA A 194 -0.25 17.98 10.04
C ALA A 194 -1.39 17.67 9.05
N ILE A 195 -1.53 16.40 8.59
CA ILE A 195 -2.54 16.04 7.59
C ILE A 195 -3.88 15.66 8.23
N PRO A 196 -5.02 15.80 7.52
CA PRO A 196 -6.33 15.34 8.01
C PRO A 196 -6.33 13.84 8.26
N LEU A 197 -7.01 13.38 9.32
CA LEU A 197 -7.19 11.95 9.61
C LEU A 197 -7.93 11.25 8.47
N GLU A 198 -8.83 11.96 7.80
CA GLU A 198 -9.61 11.53 6.64
C GLU A 198 -8.75 11.23 5.39
N ARG A 199 -7.44 11.45 5.48
CA ARG A 199 -6.46 11.17 4.42
C ARG A 199 -5.41 10.14 4.84
N ILE A 200 -5.58 9.48 5.98
CA ILE A 200 -4.69 8.42 6.46
C ILE A 200 -5.31 7.05 6.20
N LEU A 201 -4.50 6.10 5.72
CA LEU A 201 -4.79 4.67 5.68
C LEU A 201 -3.82 3.94 6.60
N LEU A 202 -4.29 2.83 7.18
CA LEU A 202 -3.48 1.95 8.02
C LEU A 202 -2.93 0.79 7.21
N GLU A 203 -1.68 0.46 7.44
CA GLU A 203 -1.00 -0.64 6.77
C GLU A 203 0.09 -1.24 7.66
N THR A 204 0.60 -2.41 7.28
CA THR A 204 1.77 -3.00 7.93
C THR A 204 3.00 -3.02 7.04
N ASP A 205 2.82 -3.25 5.74
CA ASP A 205 3.90 -3.66 4.82
C ASP A 205 4.57 -4.96 5.31
N CYS A 206 3.76 -5.86 5.92
CA CYS A 206 4.28 -7.10 6.47
C CYS A 206 4.77 -8.05 5.37
N PRO A 207 5.87 -8.76 5.61
CA PRO A 207 6.55 -9.07 6.88
C PRO A 207 7.50 -7.99 7.41
N TYR A 208 7.60 -6.83 6.75
CA TYR A 208 8.55 -5.77 7.06
C TYR A 208 8.02 -4.77 8.07
N MET A 209 8.86 -3.84 8.52
CA MET A 209 8.50 -2.63 9.25
C MET A 209 7.68 -2.82 10.54
N ALA A 210 7.91 -3.93 11.29
CA ALA A 210 7.24 -4.16 12.57
C ALA A 210 7.36 -2.94 13.49
N PRO A 211 6.23 -2.49 14.11
CA PRO A 211 6.23 -1.32 15.01
C PRO A 211 6.98 -1.60 16.32
N GLU A 212 7.36 -0.56 17.04
CA GLU A 212 7.75 -0.69 18.45
C GLU A 212 6.56 -1.20 19.28
N PRO A 213 6.73 -2.17 20.21
CA PRO A 213 8.01 -2.69 20.68
C PRO A 213 8.54 -3.91 19.89
N HIS A 214 7.91 -4.29 18.79
CA HIS A 214 8.21 -5.49 18.02
C HIS A 214 9.24 -5.26 16.89
N ARG A 215 9.88 -4.11 16.86
CA ARG A 215 10.85 -3.76 15.82
C ARG A 215 11.96 -4.80 15.71
N GLY A 216 12.25 -5.24 14.46
CA GLY A 216 13.27 -6.25 14.17
C GLY A 216 12.74 -7.69 14.18
N THR A 217 11.45 -7.91 14.44
CA THR A 217 10.78 -9.20 14.26
C THR A 217 9.95 -9.20 12.96
N ARG A 218 9.47 -10.37 12.53
CA ARG A 218 8.50 -10.47 11.43
C ARG A 218 7.21 -9.73 11.82
N ASN A 219 6.77 -8.83 10.95
CA ASN A 219 5.52 -8.10 11.11
C ASN A 219 4.32 -8.91 10.65
N ASP A 220 3.13 -8.60 11.15
CA ASP A 220 1.83 -9.04 10.65
C ASP A 220 0.74 -8.03 11.04
N SER A 221 -0.45 -8.16 10.47
CA SER A 221 -1.56 -7.20 10.67
C SER A 221 -2.00 -7.06 12.13
N SER A 222 -1.71 -8.04 13.01
CA SER A 222 -2.03 -7.93 14.43
C SER A 222 -1.25 -6.83 15.17
N ASN A 223 -0.24 -6.26 14.51
CA ASN A 223 0.56 -5.15 15.01
C ASN A 223 -0.03 -3.75 14.68
N ILE A 224 -1.07 -3.65 13.84
CA ILE A 224 -1.71 -2.36 13.52
C ILE A 224 -2.21 -1.59 14.76
N PRO A 225 -2.69 -2.23 15.85
CA PRO A 225 -3.07 -1.50 17.06
C PRO A 225 -1.97 -0.60 17.64
N PHE A 226 -0.68 -0.94 17.46
CA PHE A 226 0.43 -0.07 17.87
C PHE A 226 0.56 1.18 16.98
N VAL A 227 0.25 1.04 15.69
CA VAL A 227 0.19 2.16 14.73
C VAL A 227 -0.96 3.08 15.09
N ILE A 228 -2.16 2.52 15.34
CA ILE A 228 -3.36 3.25 15.77
C ILE A 228 -3.07 4.05 17.04
N ALA A 229 -2.50 3.41 18.07
CA ALA A 229 -2.17 4.06 19.33
C ALA A 229 -1.21 5.24 19.13
N LYS A 230 -0.21 5.10 18.23
CA LYS A 230 0.73 6.18 17.94
C LYS A 230 0.07 7.32 17.16
N ILE A 231 -0.80 7.05 16.20
CA ILE A 231 -1.56 8.09 15.47
C ILE A 231 -2.50 8.82 16.44
N ALA A 232 -3.19 8.10 17.33
CA ALA A 232 -4.07 8.67 18.36
C ALA A 232 -3.30 9.63 19.28
N GLU A 233 -2.12 9.21 19.77
CA GLU A 233 -1.21 10.06 20.56
C GLU A 233 -0.82 11.35 19.82
N LEU A 234 -0.37 11.22 18.56
CA LEU A 234 0.10 12.37 17.77
C LEU A 234 -1.02 13.36 17.45
N LYS A 235 -2.24 12.87 17.26
CA LYS A 235 -3.41 13.72 16.95
C LYS A 235 -4.20 14.19 18.17
N GLY A 236 -3.94 13.62 19.36
CA GLY A 236 -4.69 13.95 20.57
C GLY A 236 -6.15 13.49 20.53
N ILE A 237 -6.43 12.36 19.89
CA ILE A 237 -7.75 11.74 19.72
C ILE A 237 -7.75 10.31 20.28
N THR A 238 -8.91 9.63 20.28
CA THR A 238 -8.97 8.25 20.75
C THR A 238 -8.54 7.23 19.70
N ALA A 239 -8.09 6.05 20.14
CA ALA A 239 -7.73 4.94 19.24
C ALA A 239 -8.94 4.47 18.44
N GLU A 240 -10.12 4.44 19.04
CA GLU A 240 -11.38 4.06 18.38
C GLU A 240 -11.74 5.03 17.26
N GLU A 241 -11.46 6.32 17.42
CA GLU A 241 -11.69 7.32 16.37
C GLU A 241 -10.72 7.11 15.21
N VAL A 242 -9.44 6.85 15.49
CA VAL A 242 -8.45 6.52 14.43
C VAL A 242 -8.91 5.28 13.66
N GLU A 243 -9.24 4.18 14.35
CA GLU A 243 -9.70 2.95 13.71
C GLU A 243 -10.93 3.21 12.84
N ARG A 244 -11.96 3.86 13.37
CA ARG A 244 -13.21 4.14 12.64
C ARG A 244 -12.97 4.97 11.39
N VAL A 245 -12.25 6.10 11.49
CA VAL A 245 -12.06 7.02 10.36
C VAL A 245 -11.17 6.40 9.29
N THR A 246 -10.12 5.67 9.68
CA THR A 246 -9.23 5.03 8.71
C THR A 246 -9.89 3.83 8.02
N GLU A 247 -10.79 3.08 8.68
CA GLU A 247 -11.63 2.07 8.04
C GLU A 247 -12.56 2.72 7.00
N GLU A 248 -13.26 3.81 7.37
CA GLU A 248 -14.12 4.56 6.45
C GLU A 248 -13.35 5.10 5.23
N ASN A 249 -12.12 5.58 5.44
CA ASN A 249 -11.24 6.02 4.36
C ASN A 249 -10.90 4.88 3.40
N ALA A 250 -10.52 3.73 3.93
CA ALA A 250 -10.16 2.56 3.13
C ALA A 250 -11.37 2.06 2.32
N VAL A 251 -12.54 1.95 2.92
CA VAL A 251 -13.78 1.58 2.21
C VAL A 251 -14.15 2.60 1.12
N ARG A 252 -13.89 3.89 1.37
CA ARG A 252 -14.13 4.95 0.36
C ARG A 252 -13.17 4.85 -0.82
N LEU A 253 -11.91 4.49 -0.57
CA LEU A 253 -10.92 4.34 -1.64
C LEU A 253 -11.14 3.05 -2.42
N PHE A 254 -11.27 1.92 -1.73
CA PHE A 254 -11.35 0.60 -2.33
C PHE A 254 -12.80 0.16 -2.50
N THR A 255 -13.49 0.75 -3.46
CA THR A 255 -14.96 0.64 -3.64
C THR A 255 -15.47 -0.76 -3.99
N LYS A 256 -14.61 -1.69 -4.42
CA LYS A 256 -14.96 -3.10 -4.66
C LYS A 256 -14.95 -3.97 -3.40
N VAL A 257 -14.50 -3.42 -2.26
CA VAL A 257 -14.49 -4.13 -0.99
C VAL A 257 -15.89 -4.14 -0.41
N SER A 258 -16.41 -5.32 -0.11
CA SER A 258 -17.75 -5.52 0.47
C SER A 258 -17.68 -5.81 1.97
#